data_6a934c612378c097c3173b91bb439fc2
#
_entry.id   6a934c612378c097c3173b91bb439fc2
#
_cell.length_a   1.000
_cell.length_b   1.000
_cell.length_c   1.000
_cell.angle_alpha   90.00
_cell.angle_beta   90.00
_cell.angle_gamma   90.00
#
_symmetry.space_group_name_H-M   'P 1'
#
loop_
_entity.id
_entity.type
_entity.pdbx_description
1 polymer ?
#
loop_
_entity_poly.entity_id
_entity_poly.type
_entity_poly.pdbx_seq_one_letter_code
_entity_poly.pdbx_strand_id
1 'polypeptide(L)'
;MMDSSPKIRSELPSKKDRADCADLVDFIDLGALSYARAYAIQKEAHERVVAARPEMGAPFSAQLRAGEIYFLEHHPAVVTVSRRIDARKNVLFSQEQLAQRGVECVETDRGGDVTWHGPGQLVVYLILDLNRLGLRVNGYLRMLEGVVIETLADFGVVGERDPCATGVWVNGRKICAMGVRLSRWVSMHGIALNVNPDLKQFDLIVPCGLVGRGVTSLENELASKAPTLAEVKKALAFRLNCALSAAGQAAAEAGESS
;
A
#
# COMPACT_ATOMS: atom_id res chain seq x y z
N MET A 1 17.51 26.70 8.81
CA MET A 1 17.23 25.51 9.66
C MET A 1 17.27 24.31 8.73
N MET A 2 18.18 23.38 8.97
CA MET A 2 18.60 22.33 8.04
C MET A 2 17.50 21.28 7.85
N ASP A 3 17.19 21.00 6.59
CA ASP A 3 16.36 19.89 6.11
C ASP A 3 17.02 18.56 6.53
N SER A 4 16.50 17.93 7.59
CA SER A 4 16.90 16.61 8.06
C SER A 4 15.88 15.55 7.64
N SER A 5 15.65 15.44 6.34
CA SER A 5 14.90 14.30 5.77
C SER A 5 15.82 13.08 5.77
N PRO A 6 15.43 11.96 6.39
CA PRO A 6 16.23 10.74 6.35
C PRO A 6 16.15 10.11 4.95
N LYS A 7 17.18 10.32 4.16
CA LYS A 7 17.38 9.58 2.90
C LYS A 7 18.02 8.22 3.21
N ILE A 8 17.22 7.23 3.58
CA ILE A 8 17.68 5.84 3.64
C ILE A 8 17.37 5.18 2.30
N ARG A 9 18.36 5.19 1.41
CA ARG A 9 18.30 4.62 0.04
C ARG A 9 18.88 3.20 -0.07
N SER A 10 19.12 2.46 1.02
CA SER A 10 20.09 1.35 0.99
C SER A 10 19.53 -0.06 0.73
N GLU A 11 18.21 -0.29 0.68
CA GLU A 11 17.65 -1.64 0.54
C GLU A 11 16.66 -1.83 -0.63
N LEU A 12 16.34 -0.77 -1.35
CA LEU A 12 15.49 -0.85 -2.53
C LEU A 12 16.29 -1.26 -3.78
N PRO A 13 15.67 -1.89 -4.80
CA PRO A 13 16.35 -2.34 -6.01
C PRO A 13 17.21 -1.23 -6.61
N SER A 14 18.46 -1.52 -6.92
CA SER A 14 19.36 -0.54 -7.53
C SER A 14 18.88 -0.14 -8.93
N LYS A 15 19.35 1.01 -9.45
CA LYS A 15 19.04 1.41 -10.85
C LYS A 15 19.44 0.32 -11.87
N LYS A 16 20.43 -0.52 -11.54
CA LYS A 16 20.92 -1.58 -12.40
C LYS A 16 19.97 -2.78 -12.45
N ASP A 17 19.23 -3.04 -11.37
CA ASP A 17 18.21 -4.09 -11.31
C ASP A 17 16.87 -3.67 -11.99
N ARG A 18 16.79 -2.40 -12.44
CA ARG A 18 15.62 -1.77 -13.06
C ARG A 18 15.85 -1.42 -14.54
N ALA A 19 16.82 -2.05 -15.19
CA ALA A 19 17.43 -1.60 -16.45
C ALA A 19 16.46 -1.38 -17.63
N ASP A 20 15.21 -1.91 -17.57
CA ASP A 20 14.25 -1.81 -18.68
C ASP A 20 12.95 -1.05 -18.31
N CYS A 21 12.84 -0.49 -17.11
CA CYS A 21 11.64 0.21 -16.66
C CYS A 21 11.91 1.70 -16.44
N ALA A 22 11.12 2.57 -17.06
CA ALA A 22 11.23 4.01 -16.83
C ALA A 22 11.02 4.37 -15.36
N ASP A 23 11.86 5.24 -14.80
CA ASP A 23 11.76 5.74 -13.41
C ASP A 23 10.53 6.68 -13.26
N LEU A 24 9.32 6.12 -13.35
CA LEU A 24 8.07 6.89 -13.25
C LEU A 24 7.74 7.34 -11.82
N VAL A 25 8.30 6.66 -10.81
CA VAL A 25 7.98 6.90 -9.40
C VAL A 25 9.24 6.89 -8.53
N ASP A 26 9.18 7.59 -7.39
CA ASP A 26 10.18 7.48 -6.34
C ASP A 26 9.77 6.42 -5.31
N PHE A 27 10.68 5.52 -4.98
CA PHE A 27 10.52 4.54 -3.90
C PHE A 27 11.27 5.03 -2.66
N ILE A 28 10.56 5.14 -1.54
CA ILE A 28 11.06 5.72 -0.29
C ILE A 28 10.77 4.76 0.86
N ASP A 29 11.80 4.37 1.59
CA ASP A 29 11.64 3.59 2.82
C ASP A 29 11.60 4.53 4.02
N LEU A 30 10.51 4.48 4.79
CA LEU A 30 10.29 5.29 5.99
C LEU A 30 10.62 4.53 7.27
N GLY A 31 10.91 3.21 7.19
CA GLY A 31 11.12 2.37 8.36
C GLY A 31 9.88 2.28 9.26
N ALA A 32 10.08 2.26 10.58
CA ALA A 32 9.00 2.24 11.55
C ALA A 32 8.51 3.67 11.85
N LEU A 33 7.20 3.90 11.74
CA LEU A 33 6.64 5.25 11.84
C LEU A 33 5.21 5.24 12.42
N SER A 34 4.86 6.25 13.22
CA SER A 34 3.49 6.42 13.70
C SER A 34 2.51 6.72 12.54
N TYR A 35 1.25 6.33 12.71
CA TYR A 35 0.22 6.59 11.70
C TYR A 35 0.06 8.09 11.40
N ALA A 36 0.04 8.91 12.44
CA ALA A 36 -0.11 10.37 12.30
C ALA A 36 1.01 10.99 11.45
N ARG A 37 2.27 10.58 11.68
CA ARG A 37 3.41 11.07 10.89
C ARG A 37 3.36 10.57 9.44
N ALA A 38 3.07 9.29 9.25
CA ALA A 38 2.94 8.70 7.91
C ALA A 38 1.79 9.34 7.12
N TYR A 39 0.67 9.66 7.77
CA TYR A 39 -0.46 10.34 7.13
C TYR A 39 -0.13 11.79 6.75
N ALA A 40 0.65 12.50 7.57
CA ALA A 40 1.15 13.84 7.23
C ALA A 40 2.02 13.80 5.96
N ILE A 41 2.97 12.85 5.88
CA ILE A 41 3.82 12.64 4.69
C ILE A 41 2.97 12.36 3.44
N GLN A 42 1.94 11.52 3.55
CA GLN A 42 1.04 11.25 2.42
C GLN A 42 0.33 12.52 1.93
N LYS A 43 -0.16 13.37 2.84
CA LYS A 43 -0.82 14.64 2.45
C LYS A 43 0.13 15.59 1.72
N GLU A 44 1.33 15.78 2.27
CA GLU A 44 2.35 16.59 1.64
C GLU A 44 2.73 16.07 0.25
N ALA A 45 2.92 14.75 0.11
CA ALA A 45 3.21 14.11 -1.17
C ALA A 45 2.04 14.27 -2.17
N HIS A 46 0.81 14.10 -1.71
CA HIS A 46 -0.38 14.31 -2.52
C HIS A 46 -0.44 15.73 -3.09
N GLU A 47 -0.16 16.73 -2.26
CA GLU A 47 -0.12 18.14 -2.68
C GLU A 47 0.99 18.38 -3.72
N ARG A 48 2.20 17.81 -3.50
CA ARG A 48 3.31 17.90 -4.47
C ARG A 48 2.95 17.28 -5.82
N VAL A 49 2.38 16.06 -5.81
CA VAL A 49 2.00 15.35 -7.05
C VAL A 49 0.92 16.12 -7.82
N VAL A 50 -0.06 16.70 -7.12
CA VAL A 50 -1.09 17.52 -7.76
C VAL A 50 -0.51 18.82 -8.32
N ALA A 51 0.37 19.49 -7.58
CA ALA A 51 1.00 20.75 -8.02
C ALA A 51 1.95 20.57 -9.21
N ALA A 52 2.54 19.37 -9.35
CA ALA A 52 3.44 19.05 -10.46
C ALA A 52 2.71 18.75 -11.79
N ARG A 53 1.38 18.73 -11.81
CA ARG A 53 0.63 18.51 -13.04
C ARG A 53 0.84 19.63 -14.05
N PRO A 54 0.88 19.29 -15.36
CA PRO A 54 0.86 20.31 -16.40
C PRO A 54 -0.50 21.07 -16.38
N GLU A 55 -0.54 22.22 -17.01
CA GLU A 55 -1.79 22.93 -17.26
C GLU A 55 -2.78 22.05 -18.01
N MET A 56 -4.08 22.33 -17.82
CA MET A 56 -5.15 21.52 -18.40
C MET A 56 -5.03 21.48 -19.94
N GLY A 57 -4.91 20.27 -20.50
CA GLY A 57 -4.74 20.06 -21.95
C GLY A 57 -3.29 19.98 -22.43
N ALA A 58 -2.30 20.29 -21.59
CA ALA A 58 -0.91 20.10 -21.96
C ALA A 58 -0.49 18.61 -21.74
N PRO A 59 0.36 18.06 -22.65
CA PRO A 59 0.82 16.68 -22.50
C PRO A 59 1.72 16.52 -21.27
N PHE A 60 1.69 15.35 -20.66
CA PHE A 60 2.66 15.02 -19.62
C PHE A 60 4.07 14.92 -20.19
N SER A 61 5.01 15.67 -19.63
CA SER A 61 6.43 15.50 -19.97
C SER A 61 6.92 14.10 -19.58
N ALA A 62 7.75 13.48 -20.42
CA ALA A 62 8.37 12.20 -20.12
C ALA A 62 9.22 12.22 -18.83
N GLN A 63 9.78 13.39 -18.48
CA GLN A 63 10.57 13.58 -17.26
C GLN A 63 9.71 13.77 -16.00
N LEU A 64 8.41 14.04 -16.13
CA LEU A 64 7.54 14.24 -14.98
C LEU A 64 7.23 12.88 -14.31
N ARG A 65 7.51 12.75 -13.03
CA ARG A 65 7.20 11.54 -12.27
C ARG A 65 5.70 11.40 -12.05
N ALA A 66 5.22 10.15 -12.02
CA ALA A 66 3.81 9.85 -11.73
C ALA A 66 3.49 9.93 -10.24
N GLY A 67 4.51 9.91 -9.36
CA GLY A 67 4.32 10.04 -7.92
C GLY A 67 5.41 9.40 -7.07
N GLU A 68 5.04 9.11 -5.82
CA GLU A 68 5.92 8.61 -4.77
C GLU A 68 5.30 7.37 -4.11
N ILE A 69 6.13 6.38 -3.77
CA ILE A 69 5.72 5.15 -3.07
C ILE A 69 6.53 5.00 -1.79
N TYR A 70 5.82 4.84 -0.68
CA TYR A 70 6.40 4.76 0.65
C TYR A 70 6.23 3.37 1.24
N PHE A 71 7.32 2.77 1.70
CA PHE A 71 7.34 1.52 2.45
C PHE A 71 7.55 1.82 3.92
N LEU A 72 6.77 1.19 4.78
CA LEU A 72 6.89 1.38 6.23
C LEU A 72 6.27 0.22 7.02
N GLU A 73 6.54 0.21 8.31
CA GLU A 73 5.75 -0.47 9.33
C GLU A 73 5.15 0.57 10.26
N HIS A 74 3.96 0.32 10.82
CA HIS A 74 3.42 1.22 11.84
C HIS A 74 3.92 0.86 13.23
N HIS A 75 4.47 1.86 13.92
CA HIS A 75 4.82 1.78 15.32
C HIS A 75 4.51 3.12 16.02
N PRO A 76 3.69 3.13 17.10
CA PRO A 76 2.98 2.00 17.68
C PRO A 76 1.97 1.37 16.71
N ALA A 77 1.48 0.17 17.06
CA ALA A 77 0.41 -0.47 16.31
C ALA A 77 -0.86 0.40 16.32
N VAL A 78 -1.65 0.30 15.26
CA VAL A 78 -2.84 1.16 15.09
C VAL A 78 -4.00 0.41 14.46
N VAL A 79 -5.20 0.60 14.99
CA VAL A 79 -6.46 0.28 14.33
C VAL A 79 -6.93 1.51 13.58
N THR A 80 -7.10 1.40 12.26
CA THR A 80 -7.65 2.48 11.43
C THR A 80 -9.11 2.20 11.11
N VAL A 81 -9.97 3.19 11.37
CA VAL A 81 -11.42 3.13 11.16
C VAL A 81 -11.78 4.05 10.01
N SER A 82 -12.43 3.53 8.97
CA SER A 82 -12.85 4.36 7.84
C SER A 82 -14.06 5.24 8.20
N ARG A 83 -14.39 6.16 7.29
CA ARG A 83 -15.60 7.02 7.43
C ARG A 83 -16.90 6.34 7.05
N ARG A 84 -16.90 5.00 6.83
CA ARG A 84 -18.16 4.28 6.57
C ARG A 84 -19.04 4.32 7.81
N ILE A 85 -20.34 4.51 7.58
CA ILE A 85 -21.34 4.38 8.63
C ILE A 85 -21.16 3.00 9.27
N ASP A 86 -21.15 2.94 10.60
CA ASP A 86 -21.00 1.72 11.39
C ASP A 86 -19.59 1.06 11.39
N ALA A 87 -18.59 1.58 10.69
CA ALA A 87 -17.24 1.02 10.72
C ALA A 87 -16.71 0.85 12.17
N ARG A 88 -17.02 1.80 13.05
CA ARG A 88 -16.63 1.76 14.47
C ARG A 88 -17.17 0.53 15.22
N LYS A 89 -18.32 -0.02 14.83
CA LYS A 89 -18.89 -1.24 15.43
C LYS A 89 -18.02 -2.48 15.24
N ASN A 90 -17.13 -2.46 14.25
CA ASN A 90 -16.19 -3.53 13.95
C ASN A 90 -14.90 -3.45 14.78
N VAL A 91 -14.76 -2.46 15.69
CA VAL A 91 -13.69 -2.41 16.69
C VAL A 91 -14.25 -3.00 18.00
N LEU A 92 -13.67 -4.11 18.45
CA LEU A 92 -14.24 -4.92 19.55
C LEU A 92 -13.87 -4.40 20.95
N PHE A 93 -12.98 -3.43 21.03
CA PHE A 93 -12.47 -2.86 22.28
C PHE A 93 -12.69 -1.35 22.35
N SER A 94 -12.81 -0.81 23.57
CA SER A 94 -12.85 0.63 23.77
C SER A 94 -11.49 1.26 23.46
N GLN A 95 -11.46 2.59 23.29
CA GLN A 95 -10.22 3.31 23.02
C GLN A 95 -9.21 3.16 24.18
N GLU A 96 -9.69 3.16 25.41
CA GLU A 96 -8.89 2.97 26.61
C GLU A 96 -8.29 1.54 26.67
N GLN A 97 -9.08 0.54 26.31
CA GLN A 97 -8.64 -0.85 26.27
C GLN A 97 -7.59 -1.09 25.18
N LEU A 98 -7.70 -0.42 24.02
CA LEU A 98 -6.68 -0.45 22.98
C LEU A 98 -5.40 0.25 23.42
N ALA A 99 -5.52 1.43 24.05
CA ALA A 99 -4.36 2.17 24.57
C ALA A 99 -3.58 1.36 25.62
N GLN A 100 -4.28 0.64 26.54
CA GLN A 100 -3.65 -0.27 27.50
C GLN A 100 -2.85 -1.42 26.85
N ARG A 101 -3.17 -1.75 25.59
CA ARG A 101 -2.45 -2.74 24.76
C ARG A 101 -1.38 -2.11 23.88
N GLY A 102 -1.14 -0.80 23.99
CA GLY A 102 -0.20 -0.08 23.14
C GLY A 102 -0.67 0.08 21.70
N VAL A 103 -1.99 0.02 21.45
CA VAL A 103 -2.58 0.13 20.12
C VAL A 103 -3.34 1.45 20.01
N GLU A 104 -2.98 2.26 19.04
CA GLU A 104 -3.73 3.49 18.70
C GLU A 104 -5.04 3.13 17.97
N CYS A 105 -6.03 4.01 18.04
CA CYS A 105 -7.26 3.90 17.25
C CYS A 105 -7.55 5.24 16.58
N VAL A 106 -7.53 5.27 15.24
CA VAL A 106 -7.57 6.51 14.47
C VAL A 106 -8.62 6.42 13.36
N GLU A 107 -9.43 7.45 13.24
CA GLU A 107 -10.31 7.62 12.07
C GLU A 107 -9.50 8.09 10.87
N THR A 108 -9.84 7.53 9.71
CA THR A 108 -9.14 7.81 8.46
C THR A 108 -10.09 7.87 7.27
N ASP A 109 -9.62 8.43 6.17
CA ASP A 109 -10.39 8.67 4.95
C ASP A 109 -10.12 7.67 3.82
N ARG A 110 -9.46 6.52 4.12
CA ARG A 110 -9.27 5.44 3.16
C ARG A 110 -10.59 4.68 2.87
N GLY A 111 -10.62 4.03 1.73
CA GLY A 111 -11.68 3.05 1.42
C GLY A 111 -11.59 1.81 2.31
N GLY A 112 -12.66 1.01 2.28
CA GLY A 112 -12.79 -0.18 3.12
C GLY A 112 -13.52 0.11 4.44
N ASP A 113 -13.24 -0.67 5.47
CA ASP A 113 -13.89 -0.61 6.78
C ASP A 113 -12.85 -0.39 7.88
N VAL A 114 -12.64 -1.35 8.79
CA VAL A 114 -11.57 -1.30 9.79
C VAL A 114 -10.41 -2.20 9.37
N THR A 115 -9.20 -1.85 9.79
CA THR A 115 -8.05 -2.75 9.73
C THR A 115 -7.07 -2.44 10.84
N TRP A 116 -6.16 -3.38 11.11
CA TRP A 116 -5.03 -3.22 12.01
C TRP A 116 -3.74 -3.06 11.22
N HIS A 117 -2.83 -2.25 11.72
CA HIS A 117 -1.46 -2.11 11.25
C HIS A 117 -0.51 -2.16 12.42
N GLY A 118 0.67 -2.78 12.23
CA GLY A 118 1.70 -2.85 13.27
C GLY A 118 2.95 -3.57 12.81
N PRO A 119 3.88 -3.85 13.73
CA PRO A 119 5.14 -4.54 13.42
C PRO A 119 4.91 -5.86 12.69
N GLY A 120 5.78 -6.15 11.72
CA GLY A 120 5.69 -7.35 10.88
C GLY A 120 4.72 -7.23 9.69
N GLN A 121 3.96 -6.16 9.59
CA GLN A 121 3.11 -5.88 8.44
C GLN A 121 3.78 -4.84 7.54
N LEU A 122 4.07 -5.19 6.28
CA LEU A 122 4.58 -4.26 5.29
C LEU A 122 3.45 -3.38 4.76
N VAL A 123 3.46 -2.13 5.15
CA VAL A 123 2.53 -1.12 4.63
C VAL A 123 3.17 -0.39 3.47
N VAL A 124 2.43 -0.22 2.38
CA VAL A 124 2.89 0.53 1.21
C VAL A 124 1.85 1.59 0.87
N TYR A 125 2.25 2.84 0.97
CA TYR A 125 1.45 3.98 0.53
C TYR A 125 1.85 4.43 -0.86
N LEU A 126 0.87 4.53 -1.75
CA LEU A 126 1.09 4.87 -3.15
C LEU A 126 0.41 6.21 -3.45
N ILE A 127 1.20 7.24 -3.64
CA ILE A 127 0.75 8.60 -3.97
C ILE A 127 1.01 8.81 -5.45
N LEU A 128 0.06 8.42 -6.30
CA LEU A 128 0.23 8.29 -7.74
C LEU A 128 -0.82 9.10 -8.50
N ASP A 129 -0.41 9.79 -9.53
CA ASP A 129 -1.33 10.38 -10.51
C ASP A 129 -1.85 9.31 -11.47
N LEU A 130 -3.08 8.87 -11.25
CA LEU A 130 -3.69 7.81 -12.05
C LEU A 130 -4.01 8.25 -13.48
N ASN A 131 -4.20 9.56 -13.74
CA ASN A 131 -4.39 10.04 -15.11
C ASN A 131 -3.14 9.83 -15.95
N ARG A 132 -1.96 10.12 -15.35
CA ARG A 132 -0.67 9.89 -16.03
C ARG A 132 -0.43 8.41 -16.34
N LEU A 133 -0.97 7.51 -15.49
CA LEU A 133 -0.86 6.07 -15.67
C LEU A 133 -1.99 5.48 -16.52
N GLY A 134 -2.94 6.29 -17.02
CA GLY A 134 -4.10 5.82 -17.76
C GLY A 134 -5.03 4.90 -16.95
N LEU A 135 -4.94 4.96 -15.61
CA LEU A 135 -5.64 4.03 -14.74
C LEU A 135 -6.94 4.61 -14.18
N ARG A 136 -8.00 3.81 -14.22
CA ARG A 136 -9.23 4.03 -13.47
C ARG A 136 -9.18 3.25 -12.15
N VAL A 137 -10.04 3.61 -11.19
CA VAL A 137 -10.05 3.05 -9.82
C VAL A 137 -9.99 1.52 -9.81
N ASN A 138 -10.88 0.86 -10.58
CA ASN A 138 -10.93 -0.59 -10.62
C ASN A 138 -9.66 -1.20 -11.24
N GLY A 139 -9.16 -0.64 -12.34
CA GLY A 139 -7.91 -1.06 -12.97
C GLY A 139 -6.72 -0.92 -12.02
N TYR A 140 -6.66 0.20 -11.29
CA TYR A 140 -5.63 0.43 -10.27
C TYR A 140 -5.66 -0.61 -9.15
N LEU A 141 -6.83 -0.89 -8.57
CA LEU A 141 -6.96 -1.91 -7.53
C LEU A 141 -6.58 -3.32 -8.07
N ARG A 142 -7.02 -3.66 -9.28
CA ARG A 142 -6.66 -4.95 -9.92
C ARG A 142 -5.17 -5.06 -10.23
N MET A 143 -4.53 -3.96 -10.60
CA MET A 143 -3.06 -3.90 -10.77
C MET A 143 -2.37 -4.17 -9.42
N LEU A 144 -2.78 -3.51 -8.34
CA LEU A 144 -2.20 -3.73 -7.01
C LEU A 144 -2.37 -5.17 -6.53
N GLU A 145 -3.56 -5.77 -6.72
CA GLU A 145 -3.78 -7.18 -6.41
C GLU A 145 -2.86 -8.10 -7.23
N GLY A 146 -2.70 -7.82 -8.53
CA GLY A 146 -1.78 -8.56 -9.40
C GLY A 146 -0.35 -8.49 -8.91
N VAL A 147 0.14 -7.30 -8.61
CA VAL A 147 1.48 -7.08 -8.07
C VAL A 147 1.73 -7.88 -6.79
N VAL A 148 0.78 -7.88 -5.86
CA VAL A 148 0.91 -8.66 -4.61
C VAL A 148 0.89 -10.16 -4.90
N ILE A 149 0.00 -10.64 -5.79
CA ILE A 149 -0.07 -12.06 -6.18
C ILE A 149 1.26 -12.52 -6.79
N GLU A 150 1.84 -11.73 -7.70
CA GLU A 150 3.15 -12.04 -8.29
C GLU A 150 4.28 -12.01 -7.25
N THR A 151 4.23 -11.05 -6.31
CA THR A 151 5.20 -10.99 -5.20
C THR A 151 5.11 -12.24 -4.31
N LEU A 152 3.90 -12.71 -4.00
CA LEU A 152 3.71 -13.94 -3.23
C LEU A 152 4.23 -15.17 -3.99
N ALA A 153 4.03 -15.21 -5.30
CA ALA A 153 4.52 -16.29 -6.16
C ALA A 153 6.05 -16.38 -6.18
N ASP A 154 6.77 -15.25 -6.08
CA ASP A 154 8.25 -15.23 -5.95
C ASP A 154 8.73 -16.00 -4.72
N PHE A 155 7.89 -16.13 -3.69
CA PHE A 155 8.15 -16.89 -2.46
C PHE A 155 7.44 -18.25 -2.43
N GLY A 156 6.80 -18.67 -3.52
CA GLY A 156 6.12 -19.96 -3.62
C GLY A 156 4.74 -20.01 -2.96
N VAL A 157 4.12 -18.86 -2.66
CA VAL A 157 2.76 -18.76 -2.11
C VAL A 157 1.77 -18.42 -3.22
N VAL A 158 0.70 -19.18 -3.33
CA VAL A 158 -0.36 -18.95 -4.32
C VAL A 158 -1.38 -17.98 -3.75
N GLY A 159 -1.30 -16.71 -4.19
CA GLY A 159 -2.28 -15.69 -3.85
C GLY A 159 -3.43 -15.66 -4.86
N GLU A 160 -4.62 -15.30 -4.38
CA GLU A 160 -5.83 -15.21 -5.20
C GLU A 160 -6.64 -13.94 -4.91
N ARG A 161 -7.47 -13.54 -5.89
CA ARG A 161 -8.48 -12.49 -5.71
C ARG A 161 -9.76 -13.09 -5.15
N ASP A 162 -10.45 -12.33 -4.33
CA ASP A 162 -11.79 -12.69 -3.87
C ASP A 162 -12.85 -11.88 -4.65
N PRO A 163 -13.94 -12.49 -5.13
CA PRO A 163 -14.95 -11.80 -5.91
C PRO A 163 -15.76 -10.77 -5.10
N CYS A 164 -15.83 -10.94 -3.77
CA CYS A 164 -16.65 -10.14 -2.89
C CYS A 164 -15.86 -9.13 -2.04
N ALA A 165 -14.52 -9.29 -1.96
CA ALA A 165 -13.71 -8.48 -1.05
C ALA A 165 -12.33 -8.15 -1.62
N THR A 166 -12.08 -6.86 -1.85
CA THR A 166 -10.80 -6.34 -2.32
C THR A 166 -9.64 -6.77 -1.40
N GLY A 167 -8.52 -7.13 -2.01
CA GLY A 167 -7.31 -7.61 -1.33
C GLY A 167 -6.81 -8.91 -1.93
N VAL A 168 -5.75 -9.46 -1.33
CA VAL A 168 -5.20 -10.76 -1.75
C VAL A 168 -5.38 -11.78 -0.65
N TRP A 169 -5.71 -12.99 -1.06
CA TRP A 169 -6.11 -14.10 -0.20
C TRP A 169 -5.26 -15.33 -0.46
N VAL A 170 -5.11 -16.18 0.54
CA VAL A 170 -4.46 -17.49 0.45
C VAL A 170 -5.36 -18.47 1.20
N ASN A 171 -5.86 -19.48 0.50
CA ASN A 171 -6.76 -20.49 1.05
C ASN A 171 -7.94 -19.88 1.86
N GLY A 172 -8.58 -18.84 1.29
CA GLY A 172 -9.72 -18.16 1.90
C GLY A 172 -9.38 -17.24 3.09
N ARG A 173 -8.10 -17.05 3.44
CA ARG A 173 -7.61 -16.14 4.49
C ARG A 173 -6.92 -14.94 3.87
N LYS A 174 -7.19 -13.74 4.39
CA LYS A 174 -6.61 -12.52 3.83
C LYS A 174 -5.14 -12.36 4.22
N ILE A 175 -4.26 -12.27 3.24
CA ILE A 175 -2.83 -11.99 3.44
C ILE A 175 -2.49 -10.50 3.20
N CYS A 176 -3.21 -9.83 2.31
CA CYS A 176 -3.00 -8.41 2.03
C CYS A 176 -4.31 -7.64 2.03
N ALA A 177 -4.42 -6.65 2.90
CA ALA A 177 -5.50 -5.68 2.89
C ALA A 177 -5.20 -4.54 1.93
N MET A 178 -6.26 -3.98 1.31
CA MET A 178 -6.15 -2.84 0.41
C MET A 178 -7.23 -1.83 0.72
N GLY A 179 -6.83 -0.57 0.81
CA GLY A 179 -7.74 0.54 1.00
C GLY A 179 -7.12 1.81 0.47
N VAL A 180 -7.71 2.39 -0.57
CA VAL A 180 -7.21 3.59 -1.22
C VAL A 180 -8.22 4.73 -1.12
N ARG A 181 -7.74 5.96 -1.22
CA ARG A 181 -8.53 7.16 -1.45
C ARG A 181 -8.05 7.80 -2.74
N LEU A 182 -8.96 8.36 -3.49
CA LEU A 182 -8.65 9.18 -4.66
C LEU A 182 -9.17 10.59 -4.44
N SER A 183 -8.30 11.55 -4.66
CA SER A 183 -8.66 12.97 -4.66
C SER A 183 -7.95 13.63 -5.83
N ARG A 184 -8.70 14.30 -6.68
CA ARG A 184 -8.15 14.90 -7.90
C ARG A 184 -7.35 13.91 -8.77
N TRP A 185 -7.79 12.64 -8.83
CA TRP A 185 -7.11 11.54 -9.54
C TRP A 185 -5.71 11.18 -9.03
N VAL A 186 -5.31 11.69 -7.87
CA VAL A 186 -4.12 11.25 -7.14
C VAL A 186 -4.53 10.32 -6.01
N SER A 187 -3.87 9.14 -5.93
CA SER A 187 -4.13 8.15 -4.88
C SER A 187 -3.48 8.52 -3.56
N MET A 188 -4.04 8.02 -2.47
CA MET A 188 -3.48 7.99 -1.12
C MET A 188 -3.75 6.63 -0.50
N HIS A 189 -3.06 6.33 0.60
CA HIS A 189 -3.05 5.02 1.25
C HIS A 189 -2.55 3.93 0.30
N GLY A 190 -3.05 2.70 0.39
CA GLY A 190 -2.56 1.64 -0.48
C GLY A 190 -2.79 0.25 0.07
N ILE A 191 -1.73 -0.50 0.32
CA ILE A 191 -1.78 -1.92 0.69
C ILE A 191 -1.08 -2.19 2.01
N ALA A 192 -1.47 -3.28 2.67
CA ALA A 192 -0.87 -3.76 3.90
C ALA A 192 -0.73 -5.29 3.80
N LEU A 193 0.51 -5.75 3.54
CA LEU A 193 0.87 -7.14 3.36
C LEU A 193 1.39 -7.73 4.68
N ASN A 194 0.75 -8.78 5.16
CA ASN A 194 1.18 -9.49 6.35
C ASN A 194 2.41 -10.35 6.02
N VAL A 195 3.58 -9.93 6.50
CA VAL A 195 4.83 -10.70 6.38
C VAL A 195 4.98 -11.63 7.59
N ASN A 196 5.15 -11.06 8.77
CA ASN A 196 5.30 -11.79 10.04
C ASN A 196 4.69 -11.06 11.24
N PRO A 197 3.48 -10.44 11.12
CA PRO A 197 2.84 -9.80 12.27
C PRO A 197 2.31 -10.82 13.27
N ASP A 198 2.13 -10.42 14.52
CA ASP A 198 1.30 -11.17 15.46
C ASP A 198 -0.16 -11.13 14.99
N LEU A 199 -0.60 -12.22 14.34
CA LEU A 199 -1.96 -12.32 13.79
C LEU A 199 -3.07 -12.24 14.85
N LYS A 200 -2.79 -12.48 16.12
CA LYS A 200 -3.74 -12.30 17.24
C LYS A 200 -4.17 -10.84 17.40
N GLN A 201 -3.39 -9.89 16.92
CA GLN A 201 -3.76 -8.48 16.94
C GLN A 201 -4.98 -8.17 16.06
N PHE A 202 -5.31 -9.03 15.10
CA PHE A 202 -6.54 -8.90 14.31
C PHE A 202 -7.79 -9.28 15.10
N ASP A 203 -7.67 -9.96 16.25
CA ASP A 203 -8.78 -10.25 17.17
C ASP A 203 -9.32 -8.97 17.85
N LEU A 204 -8.64 -7.85 17.72
CA LEU A 204 -9.11 -6.54 18.19
C LEU A 204 -10.26 -5.96 17.34
N ILE A 205 -10.48 -6.53 16.14
CA ILE A 205 -11.42 -6.02 15.14
C ILE A 205 -12.18 -7.15 14.47
N VAL A 206 -13.30 -6.82 13.81
CA VAL A 206 -13.91 -7.67 12.79
C VAL A 206 -13.47 -7.13 11.42
N PRO A 207 -12.46 -7.72 10.76
CA PRO A 207 -11.88 -7.14 9.54
C PRO A 207 -12.94 -7.03 8.42
N CYS A 208 -13.21 -5.83 7.93
CA CYS A 208 -14.15 -5.55 6.82
C CYS A 208 -15.56 -6.14 6.99
N GLY A 209 -16.01 -6.41 8.24
CA GLY A 209 -17.30 -7.06 8.49
C GLY A 209 -17.41 -8.49 7.95
N LEU A 210 -16.29 -9.11 7.56
CA LEU A 210 -16.25 -10.48 7.04
C LEU A 210 -16.19 -11.48 8.21
N VAL A 211 -17.35 -11.73 8.79
CA VAL A 211 -17.50 -12.70 9.90
C VAL A 211 -17.06 -14.09 9.42
N GLY A 212 -16.19 -14.74 10.20
CA GLY A 212 -15.74 -16.11 9.94
C GLY A 212 -14.60 -16.25 8.91
N ARG A 213 -14.09 -15.17 8.34
CA ARG A 213 -12.91 -15.20 7.44
C ARG A 213 -11.67 -14.72 8.17
N GLY A 214 -10.68 -15.57 8.28
CA GLY A 214 -9.42 -15.27 8.97
C GLY A 214 -8.44 -14.43 8.16
N VAL A 215 -7.33 -14.12 8.81
CA VAL A 215 -6.14 -13.53 8.20
C VAL A 215 -5.00 -14.53 8.19
N THR A 216 -4.00 -14.33 7.34
CA THR A 216 -2.76 -15.10 7.31
C THR A 216 -1.57 -14.19 7.03
N SER A 217 -0.34 -14.73 7.03
CA SER A 217 0.91 -14.05 6.76
C SER A 217 1.86 -14.95 6.01
N LEU A 218 2.92 -14.39 5.40
CA LEU A 218 3.98 -15.18 4.78
C LEU A 218 4.63 -16.14 5.79
N GLU A 219 4.85 -15.69 7.01
CA GLU A 219 5.38 -16.56 8.09
C GLU A 219 4.46 -17.73 8.38
N ASN A 220 3.13 -17.50 8.44
CA ASN A 220 2.16 -18.56 8.70
C ASN A 220 2.06 -19.58 7.54
N GLU A 221 2.25 -19.13 6.29
CA GLU A 221 2.21 -20.01 5.11
C GLU A 221 3.51 -20.80 4.89
N LEU A 222 4.67 -20.24 5.24
CA LEU A 222 5.98 -20.76 4.88
C LEU A 222 6.81 -21.26 6.07
N ALA A 223 6.38 -20.98 7.31
CA ALA A 223 7.08 -21.32 8.54
C ALA A 223 8.56 -20.89 8.53
N SER A 224 9.50 -21.80 8.69
CA SER A 224 10.95 -21.51 8.72
C SER A 224 11.53 -21.04 7.38
N LYS A 225 10.76 -21.09 6.30
CA LYS A 225 11.15 -20.59 4.96
C LYS A 225 10.58 -19.21 4.66
N ALA A 226 9.94 -18.57 5.62
CA ALA A 226 9.39 -17.24 5.45
C ALA A 226 10.49 -16.21 5.13
N PRO A 227 10.27 -15.35 4.13
CA PRO A 227 11.21 -14.29 3.80
C PRO A 227 11.21 -13.21 4.90
N THR A 228 12.31 -12.50 4.97
CA THR A 228 12.38 -11.28 5.78
C THR A 228 11.54 -10.16 5.17
N LEU A 229 11.15 -9.18 5.98
CA LEU A 229 10.44 -7.99 5.52
C LEU A 229 11.23 -7.22 4.45
N ALA A 230 12.58 -7.20 4.54
CA ALA A 230 13.45 -6.56 3.56
C ALA A 230 13.40 -7.27 2.19
N GLU A 231 13.41 -8.60 2.16
CA GLU A 231 13.28 -9.39 0.93
C GLU A 231 11.91 -9.16 0.27
N VAL A 232 10.83 -9.18 1.06
CA VAL A 232 9.47 -8.92 0.55
C VAL A 232 9.36 -7.48 0.00
N LYS A 233 9.92 -6.50 0.71
CA LYS A 233 9.98 -5.10 0.28
C LYS A 233 10.68 -4.97 -1.08
N LYS A 234 11.82 -5.63 -1.26
CA LYS A 234 12.60 -5.62 -2.51
C LYS A 234 11.79 -6.24 -3.67
N ALA A 235 11.20 -7.40 -3.46
CA ALA A 235 10.38 -8.09 -4.48
C ALA A 235 9.16 -7.25 -4.87
N LEU A 236 8.43 -6.73 -3.88
CA LEU A 236 7.26 -5.90 -4.11
C LEU A 236 7.59 -4.59 -4.84
N ALA A 237 8.70 -3.93 -4.50
CA ALA A 237 9.16 -2.74 -5.20
C ALA A 237 9.50 -3.01 -6.66
N PHE A 238 10.13 -4.15 -6.96
CA PHE A 238 10.41 -4.58 -8.33
C PHE A 238 9.11 -4.81 -9.12
N ARG A 239 8.16 -5.58 -8.57
CA ARG A 239 6.87 -5.85 -9.23
C ARG A 239 6.03 -4.59 -9.44
N LEU A 240 6.01 -3.68 -8.46
CA LEU A 240 5.37 -2.37 -8.59
C LEU A 240 5.98 -1.55 -9.74
N ASN A 241 7.32 -1.49 -9.81
CA ASN A 241 8.00 -0.74 -10.87
C ASN A 241 7.64 -1.28 -12.26
N CYS A 242 7.66 -2.60 -12.45
CA CYS A 242 7.27 -3.23 -13.73
C CYS A 242 5.82 -2.90 -14.10
N ALA A 243 4.88 -3.07 -13.18
CA ALA A 243 3.45 -2.82 -13.43
C ALA A 243 3.16 -1.36 -13.77
N LEU A 244 3.79 -0.42 -13.05
CA LEU A 244 3.62 1.02 -13.27
C LEU A 244 4.26 1.47 -14.59
N SER A 245 5.42 0.93 -14.96
CA SER A 245 6.07 1.20 -16.24
C SER A 245 5.21 0.73 -17.41
N ALA A 246 4.66 -0.47 -17.33
CA ALA A 246 3.74 -0.99 -18.34
C ALA A 246 2.48 -0.12 -18.48
N ALA A 247 1.89 0.32 -17.36
CA ALA A 247 0.73 1.20 -17.37
C ALA A 247 1.05 2.57 -17.99
N GLY A 248 2.20 3.16 -17.64
CA GLY A 248 2.63 4.44 -18.19
C GLY A 248 2.92 4.38 -19.71
N GLN A 249 3.51 3.29 -20.19
CA GLN A 249 3.73 3.07 -21.64
C GLN A 249 2.41 2.96 -22.38
N ALA A 250 1.48 2.13 -21.91
CA ALA A 250 0.16 1.97 -22.51
C ALA A 250 -0.62 3.30 -22.55
N ALA A 251 -0.49 4.13 -21.51
CA ALA A 251 -1.12 5.45 -21.48
C ALA A 251 -0.51 6.43 -22.52
N ALA A 252 0.81 6.37 -22.72
CA ALA A 252 1.50 7.21 -23.71
C ALA A 252 1.08 6.83 -25.13
N GLU A 253 1.05 5.53 -25.48
CA GLU A 253 0.62 5.02 -26.78
C GLU A 253 -0.84 5.39 -27.10
N ALA A 254 -1.73 5.32 -26.10
CA ALA A 254 -3.13 5.70 -26.27
C ALA A 254 -3.31 7.22 -26.50
N GLY A 255 -2.44 8.06 -25.92
CA GLY A 255 -2.45 9.52 -26.11
C GLY A 255 -1.94 9.98 -27.48
N GLU A 256 -1.02 9.22 -28.10
CA GLU A 256 -0.50 9.50 -29.45
C GLU A 256 -1.48 9.11 -30.57
N SER A 257 -2.47 8.30 -30.27
CA SER A 257 -3.46 7.77 -31.23
C SER A 257 -4.77 8.54 -31.25
N SER A 258 -4.90 9.60 -30.45
CA SER A 258 -6.09 10.45 -30.28
C SER A 258 -5.87 11.86 -30.76
#